data_9a9e4bcd63e5153cfe96a6c08e3e32e2
#
_entry.id   9a9e4bcd63e5153cfe96a6c08e3e32e2
#
_cell.length_a   1.000
_cell.length_b   1.000
_cell.length_c   1.000
_cell.angle_alpha   90.00
_cell.angle_beta   90.00
_cell.angle_gamma   90.00
#
_symmetry.space_group_name_H-M   'P 1'
#
loop_
_entity.id
_entity.type
_entity.pdbx_description
1 polymer ?
#
loop_
_entity_poly.entity_id
_entity_poly.type
_entity_poly.pdbx_seq_one_letter_code
_entity_poly.pdbx_strand_id
1 'polypeptide(L)'
;MKLYHWTVADSTGFDHEVTLKTSPWSNKLTITVDGQETVVKPQGQQNMLGLVDHTLPVGDKTCHLVVMGRQAYLAVDGQYLTSQRPYLPYAKRPKWVWIFWILCVLVCAGGGAIPWIIGLTAAVQCGRTSVSPYIETKAKVFTCIGITLAAWAALFAVSLIFTLLFQ
;
A
#
# COMPACT_ATOMS: atom_id res chain seq x y z
N MET A 1 -10.66 -14.02 2.89
CA MET A 1 -11.49 -12.85 3.24
C MET A 1 -11.02 -12.35 4.59
N LYS A 2 -10.58 -11.09 4.72
CA LYS A 2 -10.26 -10.48 6.01
C LYS A 2 -11.38 -9.55 6.40
N LEU A 3 -11.73 -9.59 7.68
CA LEU A 3 -12.72 -8.73 8.31
C LEU A 3 -12.00 -7.87 9.34
N TYR A 4 -12.20 -6.58 9.27
CA TYR A 4 -11.76 -5.61 10.27
C TYR A 4 -12.98 -4.98 10.89
N HIS A 5 -12.91 -4.69 12.18
CA HIS A 5 -14.00 -4.13 12.96
C HIS A 5 -13.46 -3.01 13.84
N TRP A 6 -14.14 -1.88 13.85
CA TRP A 6 -13.84 -0.73 14.70
C TRP A 6 -15.13 -0.17 15.28
N THR A 7 -15.04 0.37 16.47
CA THR A 7 -16.10 1.14 17.10
C THR A 7 -15.66 2.59 17.19
N VAL A 8 -16.50 3.50 16.75
CA VAL A 8 -16.25 4.95 16.74
C VAL A 8 -17.34 5.62 17.55
N ALA A 9 -16.99 6.23 18.68
CA ALA A 9 -17.93 7.05 19.44
C ALA A 9 -18.06 8.43 18.79
N ASP A 10 -19.28 8.90 18.56
CA ASP A 10 -19.54 10.27 18.11
C ASP A 10 -19.46 11.29 19.27
N SER A 11 -19.71 12.58 19.02
CA SER A 11 -19.69 13.61 20.05
C SER A 11 -20.85 13.48 21.05
N THR A 12 -21.91 12.75 20.70
CA THR A 12 -23.08 12.48 21.57
C THR A 12 -22.87 11.27 22.47
N GLY A 13 -21.75 10.51 22.26
CA GLY A 13 -21.45 9.28 23.00
C GLY A 13 -22.13 8.04 22.42
N PHE A 14 -22.71 8.14 21.22
CA PHE A 14 -23.23 6.98 20.51
C PHE A 14 -22.11 6.23 19.79
N ASP A 15 -22.08 4.91 19.93
CA ASP A 15 -21.09 4.04 19.32
C ASP A 15 -21.53 3.57 17.93
N HIS A 16 -20.78 3.97 16.91
CA HIS A 16 -20.95 3.52 15.53
C HIS A 16 -20.07 2.33 15.21
N GLU A 17 -20.65 1.33 14.59
CA GLU A 17 -19.92 0.12 14.17
C GLU A 17 -19.43 0.26 12.72
N VAL A 18 -18.11 0.23 12.53
CA VAL A 18 -17.49 0.28 11.21
C VAL A 18 -16.82 -1.05 10.91
N THR A 19 -17.26 -1.76 9.87
CA THR A 19 -16.65 -3.00 9.42
C THR A 19 -16.13 -2.89 8.02
N LEU A 20 -14.98 -3.50 7.76
CA LEU A 20 -14.37 -3.61 6.44
C LEU A 20 -14.19 -5.05 6.06
N LYS A 21 -14.80 -5.45 4.95
CA LYS A 21 -14.59 -6.75 4.30
C LYS A 21 -13.66 -6.56 3.11
N THR A 22 -12.52 -7.25 3.10
CA THR A 22 -11.58 -7.25 1.97
C THR A 22 -11.56 -8.62 1.31
N SER A 23 -11.68 -8.65 -0.01
CA SER A 23 -11.54 -9.89 -0.78
C SER A 23 -10.13 -9.96 -1.37
N PRO A 24 -9.40 -11.09 -1.22
CA PRO A 24 -8.06 -11.25 -1.80
C PRO A 24 -8.06 -11.31 -3.34
N TRP A 25 -9.20 -11.66 -3.94
CA TRP A 25 -9.34 -11.86 -5.38
C TRP A 25 -10.00 -10.69 -6.12
N SER A 26 -10.70 -9.84 -5.40
CA SER A 26 -11.31 -8.64 -5.99
C SER A 26 -10.78 -7.41 -5.26
N ASN A 27 -10.38 -6.39 -6.02
CA ASN A 27 -9.98 -5.10 -5.44
C ASN A 27 -11.17 -4.30 -4.89
N LYS A 28 -12.29 -4.98 -4.59
CA LYS A 28 -13.48 -4.36 -3.98
C LYS A 28 -13.31 -4.35 -2.47
N LEU A 29 -13.53 -3.20 -1.88
CA LEU A 29 -13.61 -3.00 -0.44
C LEU A 29 -15.09 -2.78 -0.10
N THR A 30 -15.64 -3.64 0.72
CA THR A 30 -17.00 -3.43 1.25
C THR A 30 -16.88 -2.89 2.66
N ILE A 31 -17.37 -1.68 2.82
CA ILE A 31 -17.39 -0.96 4.10
C ILE A 31 -18.83 -0.97 4.58
N THR A 32 -19.05 -1.37 5.82
CA THR A 32 -20.35 -1.31 6.46
C THR A 32 -20.26 -0.36 7.64
N VAL A 33 -21.11 0.65 7.66
CA VAL A 33 -21.26 1.59 8.77
C VAL A 33 -22.69 1.42 9.29
N ASP A 34 -22.86 1.00 10.54
CA ASP A 34 -24.17 0.80 11.18
C ASP A 34 -25.14 -0.04 10.34
N GLY A 35 -24.61 -1.10 9.71
CA GLY A 35 -25.39 -1.99 8.84
C GLY A 35 -25.59 -1.50 7.40
N GLN A 36 -25.21 -0.26 7.06
CA GLN A 36 -25.26 0.24 5.68
C GLN A 36 -23.99 -0.13 4.92
N GLU A 37 -24.12 -0.89 3.84
CA GLU A 37 -23.01 -1.33 3.02
C GLU A 37 -22.68 -0.33 1.91
N THR A 38 -21.42 0.07 1.84
CA THR A 38 -20.86 0.88 0.75
C THR A 38 -19.71 0.15 0.10
N VAL A 39 -19.77 -0.02 -1.22
CA VAL A 39 -18.70 -0.67 -1.98
C VAL A 39 -17.77 0.38 -2.56
N VAL A 40 -16.53 0.39 -2.09
CA VAL A 40 -15.48 1.28 -2.59
C VAL A 40 -14.58 0.50 -3.54
N LYS A 41 -14.43 1.04 -4.75
CA LYS A 41 -13.47 0.54 -5.74
C LYS A 41 -12.28 1.47 -5.77
N PRO A 42 -11.07 1.00 -5.42
CA PRO A 42 -9.86 1.80 -5.56
C PRO A 42 -9.70 2.24 -7.01
N GLN A 43 -9.39 3.52 -7.24
CA GLN A 43 -9.24 4.06 -8.58
C GLN A 43 -7.79 4.46 -8.88
N GLY A 44 -7.39 4.32 -10.14
CA GLY A 44 -6.13 4.84 -10.66
C GLY A 44 -4.88 4.22 -10.04
N GLN A 45 -3.90 5.07 -9.75
CA GLN A 45 -2.58 4.65 -9.27
C GLN A 45 -2.59 4.02 -7.87
N GLN A 46 -3.59 4.36 -7.04
CA GLN A 46 -3.75 3.79 -5.69
C GLN A 46 -4.03 2.29 -5.77
N ASN A 47 -4.84 1.88 -6.73
CA ASN A 47 -5.15 0.47 -6.96
C ASN A 47 -3.87 -0.36 -7.28
N MET A 48 -3.01 0.17 -8.14
CA MET A 48 -1.76 -0.50 -8.54
C MET A 48 -0.78 -0.68 -7.36
N LEU A 49 -0.77 0.25 -6.41
CA LEU A 49 0.07 0.18 -5.21
C LEU A 49 -0.59 -0.59 -4.06
N GLY A 50 -1.87 -0.95 -4.19
CA GLY A 50 -2.67 -1.54 -3.11
C GLY A 50 -2.85 -0.57 -1.93
N LEU A 51 -2.95 0.73 -2.23
CA LEU A 51 -3.18 1.81 -1.28
C LEU A 51 -4.57 2.35 -1.51
N VAL A 52 -5.35 2.49 -0.45
CA VAL A 52 -6.67 3.14 -0.49
C VAL A 52 -6.74 4.12 0.66
N ASP A 53 -7.20 5.30 0.37
CA ASP A 53 -7.51 6.33 1.35
C ASP A 53 -8.92 6.85 1.01
N HIS A 54 -9.88 6.49 1.83
CA HIS A 54 -11.28 6.81 1.60
C HIS A 54 -11.87 7.51 2.81
N THR A 55 -12.46 8.67 2.57
CA THR A 55 -13.12 9.45 3.62
C THR A 55 -14.54 8.91 3.82
N LEU A 56 -14.90 8.66 5.07
CA LEU A 56 -16.21 8.16 5.50
C LEU A 56 -16.79 9.11 6.54
N PRO A 57 -17.99 9.60 6.36
CA PRO A 57 -18.73 10.24 7.45
C PRO A 57 -19.24 9.12 8.40
N VAL A 58 -18.97 9.24 9.68
CA VAL A 58 -19.47 8.34 10.73
C VAL A 58 -20.04 9.21 11.85
N GLY A 59 -21.35 9.27 11.96
CA GLY A 59 -22.03 10.24 12.81
C GLY A 59 -21.67 11.67 12.43
N ASP A 60 -21.16 12.44 13.37
CA ASP A 60 -20.67 13.82 13.20
C ASP A 60 -19.16 13.89 12.91
N LYS A 61 -18.46 12.74 12.92
CA LYS A 61 -17.01 12.66 12.73
C LYS A 61 -16.62 12.32 11.30
N THR A 62 -15.48 12.87 10.90
CA THR A 62 -14.85 12.52 9.62
C THR A 62 -13.81 11.42 9.87
N CYS A 63 -14.07 10.24 9.33
CA CYS A 63 -13.18 9.10 9.41
C CYS A 63 -12.46 8.90 8.09
N HIS A 64 -11.20 8.46 8.15
CA HIS A 64 -10.40 8.07 6.99
C HIS A 64 -10.07 6.59 7.08
N LEU A 65 -10.58 5.81 6.14
CA LEU A 65 -10.21 4.40 5.99
C LEU A 65 -8.98 4.31 5.12
N VAL A 66 -7.88 3.87 5.71
CA VAL A 66 -6.59 3.71 5.05
C VAL A 66 -6.28 2.24 4.92
N VAL A 67 -6.17 1.74 3.69
CA VAL A 67 -5.77 0.36 3.42
C VAL A 67 -4.41 0.36 2.76
N MET A 68 -3.47 -0.42 3.29
CA MET A 68 -2.13 -0.59 2.76
C MET A 68 -1.80 -2.08 2.59
N GLY A 69 -1.91 -2.56 1.36
CA GLY A 69 -1.73 -3.96 1.05
C GLY A 69 -2.76 -4.84 1.75
N ARG A 70 -2.32 -5.57 2.79
CA ARG A 70 -3.18 -6.47 3.57
C ARG A 70 -3.60 -5.91 4.94
N GLN A 71 -3.24 -4.68 5.25
CA GLN A 71 -3.55 -4.02 6.52
C GLN A 71 -4.54 -2.89 6.27
N ALA A 72 -5.47 -2.73 7.19
CA ALA A 72 -6.44 -1.64 7.16
C ALA A 72 -6.42 -0.92 8.51
N TYR A 73 -6.51 0.39 8.45
CA TYR A 73 -6.51 1.29 9.59
C TYR A 73 -7.64 2.28 9.46
N LEU A 74 -8.28 2.62 10.57
CA LEU A 74 -9.26 3.67 10.62
C LEU A 74 -8.68 4.84 11.42
N ALA A 75 -8.71 6.02 10.83
CA ALA A 75 -8.37 7.27 11.49
C ALA A 75 -9.64 8.07 11.74
N VAL A 76 -9.78 8.63 12.93
CA VAL A 76 -10.88 9.46 13.38
C VAL A 76 -10.30 10.78 13.86
N ASP A 77 -10.90 11.89 13.44
CA ASP A 77 -10.46 13.25 13.83
C ASP A 77 -8.94 13.48 13.66
N GLY A 78 -8.38 12.92 12.59
CA GLY A 78 -6.96 13.10 12.25
C GLY A 78 -5.99 12.21 13.03
N GLN A 79 -6.47 11.17 13.74
CA GLN A 79 -5.62 10.21 14.45
C GLN A 79 -6.06 8.77 14.18
N TYR A 80 -5.10 7.86 14.03
CA TYR A 80 -5.40 6.44 13.89
C TYR A 80 -5.86 5.83 15.22
N LEU A 81 -7.02 5.15 15.22
CA LEU A 81 -7.57 4.50 16.42
C LEU A 81 -6.60 3.49 17.05
N THR A 82 -5.89 2.72 16.24
CA THR A 82 -5.03 1.62 16.73
C THR A 82 -3.68 2.11 17.25
N SER A 83 -3.09 3.15 16.64
CA SER A 83 -1.72 3.57 16.94
C SER A 83 -1.60 4.96 17.54
N GLN A 84 -2.72 5.70 17.63
CA GLN A 84 -2.78 7.10 18.08
C GLN A 84 -1.80 8.05 17.37
N ARG A 85 -1.27 7.61 16.22
CA ARG A 85 -0.41 8.45 15.37
C ARG A 85 -1.26 9.42 14.57
N PRO A 86 -0.75 10.61 14.28
CA PRO A 86 -1.46 11.56 13.43
C PRO A 86 -1.69 10.94 12.05
N TYR A 87 -2.92 11.07 11.55
CA TYR A 87 -3.24 10.72 10.17
C TYR A 87 -2.62 11.76 9.23
N LEU A 88 -1.89 11.28 8.25
CA LEU A 88 -1.36 12.09 7.17
C LEU A 88 -1.78 11.46 5.83
N PRO A 89 -2.42 12.22 4.94
CA PRO A 89 -2.84 11.69 3.64
C PRO A 89 -1.62 11.29 2.80
N TYR A 90 -1.79 10.26 1.97
CA TYR A 90 -0.74 9.85 1.05
C TYR A 90 -0.36 10.97 0.09
N ALA A 91 0.95 11.22 -0.02
CA ALA A 91 1.47 12.20 -0.96
C ALA A 91 1.24 11.75 -2.41
N LYS A 92 1.08 12.73 -3.30
CA LYS A 92 1.14 12.44 -4.74
C LYS A 92 2.50 11.85 -5.07
N ARG A 93 2.53 10.91 -6.03
CA ARG A 93 3.77 10.25 -6.45
C ARG A 93 4.76 11.29 -7.01
N PRO A 94 5.96 11.39 -6.42
CA PRO A 94 6.98 12.31 -6.93
C PRO A 94 7.55 11.81 -8.26
N LYS A 95 7.95 12.75 -9.14
CA LYS A 95 8.44 12.41 -10.48
C LYS A 95 9.72 11.56 -10.47
N TRP A 96 10.59 11.74 -9.46
CA TRP A 96 11.84 11.00 -9.36
C TRP A 96 11.67 9.48 -9.21
N VAL A 97 10.52 9.02 -8.74
CA VAL A 97 10.26 7.57 -8.55
C VAL A 97 10.23 6.82 -9.86
N TRP A 98 9.94 7.49 -10.98
CA TRP A 98 9.94 6.88 -12.31
C TRP A 98 11.31 6.33 -12.71
N ILE A 99 12.41 6.97 -12.26
CA ILE A 99 13.77 6.49 -12.52
C ILE A 99 13.94 5.09 -11.89
N PHE A 100 13.56 4.94 -10.64
CA PHE A 100 13.64 3.65 -9.94
C PHE A 100 12.70 2.60 -10.54
N TRP A 101 11.52 3.02 -11.00
CA TRP A 101 10.60 2.11 -11.69
C TRP A 101 11.21 1.57 -12.98
N ILE A 102 11.80 2.42 -13.79
CA ILE A 102 12.50 2.01 -15.02
C ILE A 102 13.63 1.04 -14.67
N LEU A 103 14.47 1.36 -13.68
CA LEU A 103 15.58 0.49 -13.24
C LEU A 103 15.09 -0.87 -12.72
N CYS A 104 13.97 -0.90 -12.00
CA CYS A 104 13.37 -2.16 -11.53
C CYS A 104 12.75 -2.96 -12.68
N VAL A 105 12.12 -2.29 -13.65
CA VAL A 105 11.55 -2.95 -14.83
C VAL A 105 12.64 -3.51 -15.75
N LEU A 106 13.81 -2.87 -15.82
CA LEU A 106 14.96 -3.41 -16.58
C LEU A 106 15.44 -4.77 -16.01
N VAL A 107 15.22 -5.05 -14.73
CA VAL A 107 15.46 -6.39 -14.14
C VAL A 107 14.61 -7.45 -14.85
N CYS A 108 13.39 -7.09 -15.27
CA CYS A 108 12.50 -8.00 -16.00
C CYS A 108 13.07 -8.41 -17.37
N ALA A 109 13.97 -7.60 -17.97
CA ALA A 109 14.61 -7.90 -19.24
C ALA A 109 15.56 -9.11 -19.17
N GLY A 110 15.97 -9.56 -17.97
CA GLY A 110 16.72 -10.79 -17.78
C GLY A 110 16.01 -12.07 -18.24
N GLY A 111 14.71 -11.96 -18.60
CA GLY A 111 13.89 -13.07 -19.09
C GLY A 111 13.46 -14.06 -18.01
N GLY A 112 12.35 -14.76 -18.25
CA GLY A 112 11.81 -15.75 -17.32
C GLY A 112 10.94 -15.19 -16.18
N ALA A 113 10.25 -16.08 -15.45
CA ALA A 113 9.29 -15.71 -14.42
C ALA A 113 9.96 -15.08 -13.18
N ILE A 114 11.14 -15.55 -12.78
CA ILE A 114 11.83 -15.12 -11.55
C ILE A 114 12.26 -13.64 -11.64
N PRO A 115 13.00 -13.17 -12.68
CA PRO A 115 13.31 -11.76 -12.86
C PRO A 115 12.07 -10.86 -12.89
N TRP A 116 10.99 -11.32 -13.52
CA TRP A 116 9.72 -10.59 -13.55
C TRP A 116 9.15 -10.37 -12.14
N ILE A 117 9.09 -11.40 -11.31
CA ILE A 117 8.60 -11.30 -9.93
C ILE A 117 9.48 -10.34 -9.12
N ILE A 118 10.81 -10.45 -9.24
CA ILE A 118 11.77 -9.59 -8.53
C ILE A 118 11.57 -8.13 -8.95
N GLY A 119 11.60 -7.84 -10.26
CA GLY A 119 11.50 -6.49 -10.79
C GLY A 119 10.17 -5.80 -10.45
N LEU A 120 9.04 -6.51 -10.64
CA LEU A 120 7.72 -5.96 -10.30
C LEU A 120 7.56 -5.73 -8.79
N THR A 121 8.02 -6.65 -7.96
CA THR A 121 7.94 -6.50 -6.49
C THR A 121 8.77 -5.30 -6.04
N ALA A 122 9.98 -5.13 -6.55
CA ALA A 122 10.83 -3.99 -6.25
C ALA A 122 10.19 -2.66 -6.72
N ALA A 123 9.61 -2.61 -7.92
CA ALA A 123 8.92 -1.43 -8.42
C ALA A 123 7.73 -1.03 -7.55
N VAL A 124 6.90 -1.99 -7.13
CA VAL A 124 5.77 -1.73 -6.22
C VAL A 124 6.25 -1.22 -4.86
N GLN A 125 7.32 -1.79 -4.30
CA GLN A 125 7.88 -1.33 -3.02
C GLN A 125 8.45 0.09 -3.11
N CYS A 126 9.19 0.42 -4.17
CA CYS A 126 9.64 1.80 -4.41
C CYS A 126 8.45 2.77 -4.53
N GLY A 127 7.38 2.36 -5.23
CA GLY A 127 6.16 3.15 -5.33
C GLY A 127 5.51 3.40 -3.96
N ARG A 128 5.36 2.38 -3.13
CA ARG A 128 4.78 2.50 -1.78
C ARG A 128 5.62 3.41 -0.88
N THR A 129 6.93 3.21 -0.87
CA THR A 129 7.86 4.02 -0.08
C THR A 129 7.80 5.50 -0.49
N SER A 130 7.69 5.78 -1.79
CA SER A 130 7.68 7.15 -2.32
C SER A 130 6.48 7.99 -1.86
N VAL A 131 5.32 7.36 -1.68
CA VAL A 131 4.07 8.04 -1.28
C VAL A 131 3.84 8.04 0.24
N SER A 132 4.63 7.32 1.02
CA SER A 132 4.51 7.26 2.48
C SER A 132 4.68 8.66 3.10
N PRO A 133 3.73 9.15 3.91
CA PRO A 133 3.84 10.47 4.51
C PRO A 133 4.82 10.53 5.70
N TYR A 134 5.17 9.37 6.28
CA TYR A 134 5.96 9.28 7.52
C TYR A 134 7.48 9.23 7.32
N ILE A 135 7.93 9.20 6.07
CA ILE A 135 9.35 9.08 5.74
C ILE A 135 9.80 10.37 5.05
N GLU A 136 10.92 10.92 5.45
CA GLU A 136 11.53 12.07 4.80
C GLU A 136 11.95 11.75 3.35
N THR A 137 11.92 12.75 2.48
CA THR A 137 12.24 12.57 1.06
C THR A 137 13.63 11.97 0.83
N LYS A 138 14.63 12.38 1.62
CA LYS A 138 15.99 11.81 1.55
C LYS A 138 15.99 10.32 1.87
N ALA A 139 15.35 9.93 2.98
CA ALA A 139 15.25 8.54 3.39
C ALA A 139 14.46 7.69 2.37
N LYS A 140 13.40 8.24 1.75
CA LYS A 140 12.69 7.56 0.65
C LYS A 140 13.62 7.22 -0.52
N VAL A 141 14.43 8.19 -0.94
CA VAL A 141 15.38 7.99 -2.05
C VAL A 141 16.41 6.93 -1.70
N PHE A 142 17.02 6.99 -0.51
CA PHE A 142 17.97 5.97 -0.06
C PHE A 142 17.34 4.57 0.02
N THR A 143 16.10 4.47 0.50
CA THR A 143 15.37 3.19 0.54
C THR A 143 15.12 2.65 -0.87
N CYS A 144 14.71 3.50 -1.83
CA CYS A 144 14.52 3.10 -3.22
C CYS A 144 15.84 2.66 -3.88
N ILE A 145 16.96 3.33 -3.59
CA ILE A 145 18.30 2.89 -4.03
C ILE A 145 18.59 1.48 -3.49
N GLY A 146 18.41 1.27 -2.18
CA GLY A 146 18.62 -0.04 -1.55
C GLY A 146 17.77 -1.15 -2.16
N ILE A 147 16.48 -0.90 -2.38
CA ILE A 147 15.56 -1.86 -3.02
C ILE A 147 16.03 -2.19 -4.44
N THR A 148 16.41 -1.18 -5.22
CA THR A 148 16.87 -1.37 -6.60
C THR A 148 18.17 -2.17 -6.65
N LEU A 149 19.14 -1.84 -5.81
CA LEU A 149 20.40 -2.59 -5.73
C LEU A 149 20.17 -4.04 -5.30
N ALA A 150 19.28 -4.28 -4.33
CA ALA A 150 18.92 -5.63 -3.90
C ALA A 150 18.25 -6.44 -5.03
N ALA A 151 17.39 -5.81 -5.84
CA ALA A 151 16.77 -6.46 -6.98
C ALA A 151 17.79 -6.87 -8.05
N TRP A 152 18.76 -6.01 -8.37
CA TRP A 152 19.85 -6.33 -9.28
C TRP A 152 20.77 -7.42 -8.73
N ALA A 153 21.15 -7.36 -7.45
CA ALA A 153 21.96 -8.40 -6.80
C ALA A 153 21.26 -9.76 -6.83
N ALA A 154 19.95 -9.79 -6.58
CA ALA A 154 19.15 -11.01 -6.68
C ALA A 154 19.13 -11.57 -8.11
N LEU A 155 19.01 -10.71 -9.14
CA LEU A 155 19.09 -11.13 -10.53
C LEU A 155 20.43 -11.77 -10.86
N PHE A 156 21.55 -11.14 -10.45
CA PHE A 156 22.90 -11.69 -10.66
C PHE A 156 23.08 -13.03 -9.95
N ALA A 157 22.60 -13.16 -8.71
CA ALA A 157 22.66 -14.41 -7.95
C ALA A 157 21.89 -15.53 -8.66
N VAL A 158 20.67 -15.26 -9.12
CA VAL A 158 19.87 -16.22 -9.88
C VAL A 158 20.58 -16.63 -11.16
N SER A 159 21.13 -15.67 -11.91
CA SER A 159 21.88 -15.94 -13.15
C SER A 159 23.10 -16.83 -12.90
N LEU A 160 23.86 -16.54 -11.83
CA LEU A 160 25.03 -17.34 -11.45
C LEU A 160 24.63 -18.79 -11.09
N ILE A 161 23.58 -18.96 -10.29
CA ILE A 161 23.07 -20.28 -9.92
C ILE A 161 22.68 -21.08 -11.16
N PHE A 162 21.96 -20.45 -12.10
CA PHE A 162 21.57 -21.10 -13.34
C PHE A 162 22.79 -21.53 -14.16
N THR A 163 23.81 -20.67 -14.28
CA THR A 163 25.04 -21.00 -15.02
C THR A 163 25.75 -22.19 -14.39
N LEU A 164 25.83 -22.24 -13.04
CA LEU A 164 26.52 -23.33 -12.32
C LEU A 164 25.76 -24.67 -12.38
N LEU A 165 24.41 -24.63 -12.48
CA LEU A 165 23.60 -25.86 -12.51
C LEU A 165 23.50 -26.47 -13.91
N PHE A 166 23.73 -25.70 -14.96
CA PHE A 166 23.57 -26.13 -16.35
C PHE A 166 24.87 -26.15 -17.15
N GLN A 167 26.05 -26.04 -16.49
CA GLN A 167 27.36 -26.41 -17.00
C GLN A 167 27.68 -27.85 -16.61
#